data_7fda52db5b5edef0e3b2917e9d07d21b
#
_entry.id   7fda52db5b5edef0e3b2917e9d07d21b
#
_cell.length_a   1.000
_cell.length_b   1.000
_cell.length_c   1.000
_cell.angle_alpha   90.00
_cell.angle_beta   90.00
_cell.angle_gamma   90.00
#
_symmetry.space_group_name_H-M   'P 1'
#
loop_
_entity.id
_entity.type
_entity.pdbx_description
1 polymer ?
#
loop_
_entity_poly.entity_id
_entity_poly.type
_entity_poly.pdbx_seq_one_letter_code
_entity_poly.pdbx_strand_id
1 'polypeptide(L)'
;NEEKIKPLMIPVMTDSFDAVVISDYNKGYLTTEKIFEIVESASCPVFIDSKKSILPNKPNCFIKINDVEYEKLDDYNIDNLIVTKGSEGCVYKQTLYPSEKVNVYDVVGAGDTFLAALVYGYITTNNIDESLMMGNRAAAIAVQQLGTYILTEEDVQKILY
;
A
#
# COMPACT_ATOMS: atom_id res chain seq x y z
N ASN A 1 12.26 -8.76 -27.90
CA ASN A 1 11.41 -7.57 -28.12
C ASN A 1 10.67 -7.31 -26.83
N GLU A 2 11.19 -6.44 -25.99
CA GLU A 2 10.39 -5.84 -24.91
C GLU A 2 9.41 -4.88 -25.59
N GLU A 3 8.14 -5.26 -25.65
CA GLU A 3 7.09 -4.31 -26.02
C GLU A 3 7.10 -3.19 -24.98
N LYS A 4 7.44 -1.99 -25.40
CA LYS A 4 7.35 -0.81 -24.54
C LYS A 4 5.90 -0.62 -24.14
N ILE A 5 5.59 -0.84 -22.87
CA ILE A 5 4.28 -0.57 -22.30
C ILE A 5 3.99 0.92 -22.52
N LYS A 6 2.87 1.23 -23.17
CA LYS A 6 2.47 2.62 -23.36
C LYS A 6 1.97 3.18 -22.02
N PRO A 7 2.42 4.38 -21.62
CA PRO A 7 1.91 5.02 -20.41
C PRO A 7 0.38 5.19 -20.50
N LEU A 8 -0.29 5.01 -19.35
CA LEU A 8 -1.73 5.19 -19.24
C LEU A 8 -2.10 6.66 -19.47
N MET A 9 -3.09 6.90 -20.32
CA MET A 9 -3.81 8.16 -20.32
C MET A 9 -4.91 8.06 -19.25
N ILE A 10 -4.68 8.69 -18.10
CA ILE A 10 -5.66 8.72 -17.02
C ILE A 10 -6.64 9.85 -17.33
N PRO A 11 -7.96 9.59 -17.40
CA PRO A 11 -8.95 10.65 -17.46
C PRO A 11 -8.86 11.53 -16.21
N VAL A 12 -9.26 12.79 -16.32
CA VAL A 12 -9.36 13.70 -15.19
C VAL A 12 -10.15 13.02 -14.07
N MET A 13 -9.56 12.94 -12.88
CA MET A 13 -10.19 12.35 -11.73
C MET A 13 -11.38 13.22 -11.32
N THR A 14 -12.59 12.71 -11.43
CA THR A 14 -13.78 13.38 -10.94
C THR A 14 -13.96 13.13 -9.44
N ASP A 15 -14.55 14.08 -8.73
CA ASP A 15 -14.64 14.17 -7.25
C ASP A 15 -15.48 13.09 -6.53
N SER A 16 -15.61 11.89 -7.09
CA SER A 16 -16.53 10.85 -6.61
C SER A 16 -15.87 9.63 -5.99
N PHE A 17 -14.58 9.70 -5.63
CA PHE A 17 -13.86 8.58 -5.03
C PHE A 17 -13.59 8.85 -3.55
N ASP A 18 -13.74 7.81 -2.70
CA ASP A 18 -13.37 7.86 -1.28
C ASP A 18 -11.86 7.78 -1.08
N ALA A 19 -11.15 7.12 -1.99
CA ALA A 19 -9.69 7.03 -2.03
C ALA A 19 -9.19 6.69 -3.44
N VAL A 20 -7.92 7.00 -3.69
CA VAL A 20 -7.18 6.53 -4.88
C VAL A 20 -6.10 5.57 -4.44
N VAL A 21 -6.00 4.43 -5.12
CA VAL A 21 -4.97 3.42 -4.84
C VAL A 21 -4.09 3.26 -6.08
N ILE A 22 -2.78 3.40 -5.88
CA ILE A 22 -1.76 3.19 -6.90
C ILE A 22 -0.93 1.97 -6.50
N SER A 23 -1.00 0.88 -7.28
CA SER A 23 -0.09 -0.26 -7.20
C SER A 23 0.80 -0.25 -8.43
N ASP A 24 2.07 0.12 -8.26
CA ASP A 24 3.03 0.33 -9.35
C ASP A 24 4.25 -0.59 -9.20
N TYR A 25 4.31 -1.61 -10.05
CA TYR A 25 5.44 -2.53 -10.14
C TYR A 25 6.64 -1.98 -10.92
N ASN A 26 6.63 -0.68 -11.27
CA ASN A 26 7.67 0.01 -12.03
C ASN A 26 7.98 -0.66 -13.38
N LYS A 27 6.94 -1.12 -14.08
CA LYS A 27 7.04 -1.72 -15.42
C LYS A 27 6.83 -0.73 -16.57
N GLY A 28 6.81 0.57 -16.28
CA GLY A 28 6.68 1.65 -17.27
C GLY A 28 5.24 2.06 -17.60
N TYR A 29 4.23 1.45 -16.97
CA TYR A 29 2.83 1.82 -17.14
C TYR A 29 2.50 3.19 -16.53
N LEU A 30 2.95 3.41 -15.29
CA LEU A 30 2.89 4.71 -14.62
C LEU A 30 4.29 5.32 -14.60
N THR A 31 4.45 6.51 -15.15
CA THR A 31 5.68 7.29 -14.99
C THR A 31 5.69 7.99 -13.63
N THR A 32 6.86 8.43 -13.17
CA THR A 32 6.98 9.21 -11.93
C THR A 32 6.12 10.49 -12.01
N GLU A 33 6.20 11.21 -13.12
CA GLU A 33 5.44 12.44 -13.35
C GLU A 33 3.93 12.17 -13.27
N LYS A 34 3.47 11.01 -13.81
CA LYS A 34 2.05 10.65 -13.77
C LYS A 34 1.56 10.35 -12.37
N ILE A 35 2.38 9.69 -11.53
CA ILE A 35 2.06 9.48 -10.11
C ILE A 35 1.92 10.83 -9.39
N PHE A 36 2.86 11.76 -9.61
CA PHE A 36 2.78 13.09 -9.03
C PHE A 36 1.53 13.86 -9.49
N GLU A 37 1.21 13.81 -10.79
CA GLU A 37 0.00 14.45 -11.34
C GLU A 37 -1.28 13.90 -10.69
N ILE A 38 -1.38 12.58 -10.49
CA ILE A 38 -2.53 11.95 -9.81
C ILE A 38 -2.63 12.48 -8.37
N VAL A 39 -1.53 12.47 -7.62
CA VAL A 39 -1.49 12.91 -6.22
C VAL A 39 -1.83 14.40 -6.09
N GLU A 40 -1.35 15.24 -7.02
CA GLU A 40 -1.66 16.67 -7.03
C GLU A 40 -3.12 16.96 -7.34
N SER A 41 -3.74 16.15 -8.20
CA SER A 41 -5.13 16.35 -8.63
C SER A 41 -6.17 15.69 -7.72
N ALA A 42 -5.75 14.76 -6.84
CA ALA A 42 -6.66 14.04 -5.98
C ALA A 42 -7.21 14.93 -4.84
N SER A 43 -8.54 14.97 -4.70
CA SER A 43 -9.24 15.60 -3.57
C SER A 43 -9.48 14.66 -2.38
N CYS A 44 -9.24 13.37 -2.57
CA CYS A 44 -9.37 12.30 -1.57
C CYS A 44 -8.00 11.73 -1.19
N PRO A 45 -7.90 10.89 -0.13
CA PRO A 45 -6.68 10.21 0.25
C PRO A 45 -6.12 9.34 -0.89
N VAL A 46 -4.79 9.37 -1.05
CA VAL A 46 -4.07 8.57 -2.05
C VAL A 46 -3.18 7.58 -1.32
N PHE A 47 -3.27 6.31 -1.71
CA PHE A 47 -2.43 5.24 -1.18
C PHE A 47 -1.55 4.68 -2.30
N ILE A 48 -0.26 4.60 -2.06
CA ILE A 48 0.72 4.20 -3.08
C ILE A 48 1.51 3.00 -2.58
N ASP A 49 1.58 1.94 -3.39
CA ASP A 49 2.59 0.91 -3.35
C ASP A 49 3.41 1.01 -4.64
N SER A 50 4.65 1.41 -4.57
CA SER A 50 5.47 1.61 -5.77
C SER A 50 6.93 1.24 -5.54
N LYS A 51 7.53 0.66 -6.58
CA LYS A 51 8.96 0.29 -6.63
C LYS A 51 9.86 1.39 -7.19
N LYS A 52 9.37 2.63 -7.23
CA LYS A 52 10.15 3.80 -7.65
C LYS A 52 10.98 4.34 -6.48
N SER A 53 12.13 4.94 -6.79
CA SER A 53 12.99 5.59 -5.80
C SER A 53 12.57 7.04 -5.50
N ILE A 54 11.78 7.66 -6.37
CA ILE A 54 11.25 9.02 -6.22
C ILE A 54 9.74 8.93 -6.05
N LEU A 55 9.25 9.34 -4.88
CA LEU A 55 7.84 9.25 -4.49
C LEU A 55 7.34 10.61 -3.98
N PRO A 56 6.04 10.93 -4.13
CA PRO A 56 5.50 12.21 -3.70
C PRO A 56 5.43 12.30 -2.16
N ASN A 57 5.53 13.53 -1.64
CA ASN A 57 5.25 13.82 -0.23
C ASN A 57 4.11 14.84 -0.13
N LYS A 58 2.93 14.39 0.26
CA LYS A 58 1.72 15.21 0.43
C LYS A 58 0.95 14.75 1.67
N PRO A 59 0.27 15.65 2.39
CA PRO A 59 -0.45 15.30 3.62
C PRO A 59 -1.52 14.21 3.47
N ASN A 60 -2.17 14.14 2.30
CA ASN A 60 -3.20 13.14 2.00
C ASN A 60 -2.67 11.92 1.23
N CYS A 61 -1.35 11.79 1.09
CA CYS A 61 -0.71 10.69 0.36
C CYS A 61 0.03 9.77 1.34
N PHE A 62 -0.38 8.51 1.40
CA PHE A 62 0.22 7.46 2.21
C PHE A 62 0.99 6.52 1.30
N ILE A 63 2.27 6.32 1.59
CA ILE A 63 3.16 5.50 0.79
C ILE A 63 3.53 4.26 1.57
N LYS A 64 3.20 3.10 1.03
CA LYS A 64 3.56 1.79 1.58
C LYS A 64 4.64 1.16 0.70
N ILE A 65 5.76 0.83 1.30
CA ILE A 65 6.88 0.11 0.69
C ILE A 65 7.41 -0.95 1.65
N ASN A 66 8.22 -1.87 1.16
CA ASN A 66 8.94 -2.80 2.03
C ASN A 66 10.35 -2.26 2.38
N ASP A 67 11.05 -2.96 3.26
CA ASP A 67 12.42 -2.62 3.69
C ASP A 67 13.43 -2.56 2.53
N VAL A 68 13.34 -3.48 1.57
CA VAL A 68 14.21 -3.50 0.37
C VAL A 68 13.95 -2.30 -0.54
N GLU A 69 12.70 -1.87 -0.65
CA GLU A 69 12.30 -0.69 -1.41
C GLU A 69 12.69 0.59 -0.68
N TYR A 70 12.57 0.58 0.66
CA TYR A 70 13.00 1.69 1.51
C TYR A 70 14.48 2.04 1.30
N GLU A 71 15.37 1.04 1.24
CA GLU A 71 16.81 1.25 1.02
C GLU A 71 17.14 1.89 -0.36
N LYS A 72 16.19 1.86 -1.29
CA LYS A 72 16.35 2.41 -2.65
C LYS A 72 15.75 3.78 -2.85
N LEU A 73 15.17 4.38 -1.82
CA LEU A 73 14.62 5.72 -1.92
C LEU A 73 15.72 6.76 -2.13
N ASP A 74 15.49 7.70 -3.05
CA ASP A 74 16.36 8.84 -3.26
C ASP A 74 16.14 9.94 -2.19
N ASP A 75 14.93 10.01 -1.63
CA ASP A 75 14.57 10.92 -0.54
C ASP A 75 13.76 10.17 0.54
N TYR A 76 14.23 10.24 1.78
CA TYR A 76 13.61 9.64 2.95
C TYR A 76 12.64 10.59 3.68
N ASN A 77 12.56 11.84 3.25
CA ASN A 77 11.72 12.85 3.89
C ASN A 77 10.27 12.79 3.37
N ILE A 78 9.61 11.67 3.69
CA ILE A 78 8.22 11.41 3.33
C ILE A 78 7.40 11.28 4.63
N ASP A 79 6.48 12.21 4.86
CA ASP A 79 5.73 12.33 6.13
C ASP A 79 4.85 11.10 6.43
N ASN A 80 4.20 10.55 5.40
CA ASN A 80 3.27 9.43 5.55
C ASN A 80 3.84 8.16 4.90
N LEU A 81 5.08 7.82 5.26
CA LEU A 81 5.76 6.61 4.82
C LEU A 81 5.48 5.44 5.77
N ILE A 82 4.98 4.35 5.21
CA ILE A 82 4.71 3.06 5.88
C ILE A 82 5.72 2.05 5.33
N VAL A 83 6.58 1.54 6.18
CA VAL A 83 7.58 0.53 5.80
C VAL A 83 7.18 -0.83 6.37
N THR A 84 6.81 -1.78 5.51
CA THR A 84 6.50 -3.15 5.93
C THR A 84 7.78 -3.95 6.13
N LYS A 85 7.84 -4.73 7.22
CA LYS A 85 9.00 -5.52 7.67
C LYS A 85 8.68 -7.00 7.83
N GLY A 86 7.92 -7.54 6.89
CA GLY A 86 7.51 -8.94 6.90
C GLY A 86 6.85 -9.36 8.21
N SER A 87 7.39 -10.39 8.88
CA SER A 87 6.84 -10.92 10.13
C SER A 87 6.91 -9.98 11.34
N GLU A 88 7.67 -8.89 11.25
CA GLU A 88 7.73 -7.88 12.31
C GLU A 88 6.54 -6.91 12.27
N GLY A 89 5.85 -6.81 11.13
CA GLY A 89 4.75 -5.88 10.91
C GLY A 89 5.16 -4.67 10.07
N CYS A 90 4.79 -3.46 10.48
CA CYS A 90 5.16 -2.24 9.75
C CYS A 90 5.57 -1.11 10.69
N VAL A 91 6.35 -0.16 10.14
CA VAL A 91 6.76 1.05 10.85
C VAL A 91 6.11 2.26 10.16
N TYR A 92 5.50 3.13 10.95
CA TYR A 92 4.95 4.40 10.54
C TYR A 92 5.30 5.48 11.57
N LYS A 93 5.83 6.61 11.13
CA LYS A 93 6.29 7.71 12.02
C LYS A 93 7.12 7.23 13.21
N GLN A 94 8.10 6.35 12.94
CA GLN A 94 9.00 5.74 13.94
C GLN A 94 8.32 4.79 14.94
N THR A 95 7.02 4.56 14.83
CA THR A 95 6.28 3.61 15.67
C THR A 95 6.17 2.27 14.94
N LEU A 96 6.52 1.19 15.65
CA LEU A 96 6.32 -0.17 15.16
C LEU A 96 4.89 -0.62 15.46
N TYR A 97 4.19 -1.07 14.43
CA TYR A 97 2.90 -1.76 14.50
C TYR A 97 3.17 -3.25 14.28
N PRO A 98 3.19 -4.07 15.34
CA PRO A 98 3.61 -5.45 15.21
C PRO A 98 2.60 -6.30 14.45
N SER A 99 3.09 -7.29 13.70
CA SER A 99 2.26 -8.34 13.12
C SER A 99 2.08 -9.50 14.08
N GLU A 100 1.01 -10.27 13.90
CA GLU A 100 0.82 -11.52 14.59
C GLU A 100 1.84 -12.57 14.11
N LYS A 101 2.34 -13.37 15.04
CA LYS A 101 3.24 -14.49 14.71
C LYS A 101 2.41 -15.66 14.20
N VAL A 102 2.54 -15.94 12.92
CA VAL A 102 1.84 -17.02 12.22
C VAL A 102 2.82 -17.93 11.47
N ASN A 103 2.36 -19.11 11.11
CA ASN A 103 3.10 -19.97 10.20
C ASN A 103 2.98 -19.42 8.77
N VAL A 104 4.13 -19.08 8.18
CA VAL A 104 4.19 -18.55 6.82
C VAL A 104 4.34 -19.70 5.83
N TYR A 105 3.40 -19.82 4.89
CA TYR A 105 3.47 -20.78 3.77
C TYR A 105 3.90 -20.10 2.48
N ASP A 106 3.36 -18.90 2.20
CA ASP A 106 3.71 -18.12 1.02
C ASP A 106 3.57 -16.63 1.31
N VAL A 107 4.46 -15.82 0.75
CA VAL A 107 4.44 -14.35 0.92
C VAL A 107 3.87 -13.60 -0.28
N VAL A 108 3.51 -14.33 -1.34
CA VAL A 108 2.99 -13.74 -2.58
C VAL A 108 1.65 -13.05 -2.31
N GLY A 109 1.55 -11.78 -2.70
CA GLY A 109 0.34 -10.98 -2.53
C GLY A 109 0.12 -10.41 -1.12
N ALA A 110 0.97 -10.74 -0.13
CA ALA A 110 0.82 -10.21 1.24
C ALA A 110 0.86 -8.68 1.29
N GLY A 111 1.74 -8.06 0.49
CA GLY A 111 1.85 -6.60 0.39
C GLY A 111 0.61 -5.95 -0.22
N ASP A 112 0.02 -6.56 -1.25
CA ASP A 112 -1.21 -6.09 -1.88
C ASP A 112 -2.40 -6.25 -0.93
N THR A 113 -2.46 -7.37 -0.19
CA THR A 113 -3.48 -7.62 0.83
C THR A 113 -3.39 -6.62 1.99
N PHE A 114 -2.16 -6.34 2.45
CA PHE A 114 -1.91 -5.27 3.44
C PHE A 114 -2.45 -3.93 2.94
N LEU A 115 -2.10 -3.53 1.71
CA LEU A 115 -2.54 -2.26 1.12
C LEU A 115 -4.06 -2.17 1.04
N ALA A 116 -4.72 -3.23 0.56
CA ALA A 116 -6.17 -3.26 0.45
C ALA A 116 -6.87 -3.08 1.82
N ALA A 117 -6.40 -3.80 2.85
CA ALA A 117 -6.94 -3.69 4.20
C ALA A 117 -6.64 -2.33 4.86
N LEU A 118 -5.45 -1.77 4.63
CA LEU A 118 -5.07 -0.42 5.06
C LEU A 118 -6.04 0.63 4.49
N VAL A 119 -6.29 0.58 3.19
CA VAL A 119 -7.21 1.52 2.52
C VAL A 119 -8.62 1.38 3.06
N TYR A 120 -9.13 0.14 3.13
CA TYR A 120 -10.45 -0.14 3.68
C TYR A 120 -10.60 0.39 5.13
N GLY A 121 -9.60 0.10 5.97
CA GLY A 121 -9.56 0.58 7.34
C GLY A 121 -9.63 2.10 7.41
N TYR A 122 -8.82 2.78 6.60
CA TYR A 122 -8.75 4.23 6.61
C TYR A 122 -10.05 4.91 6.14
N ILE A 123 -10.66 4.45 5.06
CA ILE A 123 -11.93 5.03 4.57
C ILE A 123 -13.10 4.76 5.50
N THR A 124 -13.05 3.70 6.32
CA THR A 124 -14.12 3.35 7.26
C THR A 124 -13.97 3.98 8.64
N THR A 125 -12.72 4.12 9.13
CA THR A 125 -12.46 4.60 10.50
C THR A 125 -11.88 6.01 10.54
N ASN A 126 -11.31 6.49 9.44
CA ASN A 126 -10.50 7.71 9.37
C ASN A 126 -9.35 7.73 10.41
N ASN A 127 -8.83 6.55 10.75
CA ASN A 127 -7.79 6.34 11.74
C ASN A 127 -6.65 5.49 11.15
N ILE A 128 -5.49 6.10 10.97
CA ILE A 128 -4.33 5.42 10.34
C ILE A 128 -3.79 4.29 11.23
N ASP A 129 -3.80 4.46 12.56
CA ASP A 129 -3.25 3.47 13.48
C ASP A 129 -4.07 2.16 13.43
N GLU A 130 -5.40 2.27 13.47
CA GLU A 130 -6.30 1.12 13.28
C GLU A 130 -6.13 0.49 11.92
N SER A 131 -5.99 1.30 10.87
CA SER A 131 -5.82 0.84 9.49
C SER A 131 -4.52 0.05 9.30
N LEU A 132 -3.42 0.47 9.94
CA LEU A 132 -2.15 -0.25 9.93
C LEU A 132 -2.26 -1.62 10.62
N MET A 133 -3.00 -1.68 11.73
CA MET A 133 -3.27 -2.95 12.41
C MET A 133 -4.13 -3.88 11.56
N MET A 134 -5.14 -3.36 10.87
CA MET A 134 -5.96 -4.13 9.90
C MET A 134 -5.08 -4.65 8.75
N GLY A 135 -4.19 -3.83 8.21
CA GLY A 135 -3.22 -4.23 7.19
C GLY A 135 -2.34 -5.40 7.64
N ASN A 136 -1.77 -5.32 8.84
CA ASN A 136 -0.95 -6.38 9.42
C ASN A 136 -1.74 -7.69 9.62
N ARG A 137 -2.97 -7.64 10.14
CA ARG A 137 -3.83 -8.82 10.32
C ARG A 137 -4.17 -9.46 8.98
N ALA A 138 -4.54 -8.67 7.98
CA ALA A 138 -4.86 -9.14 6.65
C ALA A 138 -3.66 -9.82 5.97
N ALA A 139 -2.48 -9.22 6.05
CA ALA A 139 -1.25 -9.82 5.55
C ALA A 139 -0.89 -11.11 6.29
N ALA A 140 -1.07 -11.15 7.63
CA ALA A 140 -0.84 -12.35 8.44
C ALA A 140 -1.78 -13.51 8.04
N ILE A 141 -3.03 -13.23 7.68
CA ILE A 141 -3.96 -14.24 7.15
C ILE A 141 -3.48 -14.72 5.77
N ALA A 142 -3.13 -13.80 4.87
CA ALA A 142 -2.73 -14.13 3.51
C ALA A 142 -1.50 -15.03 3.45
N VAL A 143 -0.47 -14.79 4.27
CA VAL A 143 0.77 -15.59 4.25
C VAL A 143 0.60 -17.02 4.78
N GLN A 144 -0.54 -17.35 5.38
CA GLN A 144 -0.89 -18.70 5.81
C GLN A 144 -1.52 -19.54 4.68
N GLN A 145 -1.63 -18.98 3.49
CA GLN A 145 -2.22 -19.64 2.33
C GLN A 145 -1.18 -19.81 1.22
N LEU A 146 -1.40 -20.72 0.29
CA LEU A 146 -0.52 -20.91 -0.87
C LEU A 146 -0.98 -20.03 -2.03
N GLY A 147 -0.04 -19.32 -2.63
CA GLY A 147 -0.29 -18.41 -3.75
C GLY A 147 -1.03 -17.14 -3.36
N THR A 148 -1.55 -16.43 -4.35
CA THR A 148 -2.33 -15.21 -4.12
C THR A 148 -3.68 -15.57 -3.50
N TYR A 149 -3.89 -15.11 -2.26
CA TYR A 149 -5.10 -15.41 -1.49
C TYR A 149 -6.11 -14.26 -1.55
N ILE A 150 -7.37 -14.61 -1.75
CA ILE A 150 -8.49 -13.66 -1.66
C ILE A 150 -9.15 -13.85 -0.29
N LEU A 151 -9.18 -12.79 0.52
CA LEU A 151 -9.81 -12.82 1.84
C LEU A 151 -11.30 -13.17 1.74
N THR A 152 -11.74 -14.07 2.60
CA THR A 152 -13.15 -14.44 2.75
C THR A 152 -13.89 -13.45 3.68
N GLU A 153 -15.21 -13.51 3.72
CA GLU A 153 -16.01 -12.74 4.68
C GLU A 153 -15.63 -13.05 6.14
N GLU A 154 -15.31 -14.31 6.44
CA GLU A 154 -14.83 -14.72 7.77
C GLU A 154 -13.48 -14.08 8.12
N ASP A 155 -12.56 -14.00 7.15
CA ASP A 155 -11.27 -13.32 7.34
C ASP A 155 -11.46 -11.83 7.59
N VAL A 156 -12.36 -11.18 6.85
CA VAL A 156 -12.69 -9.76 7.06
C VAL A 156 -13.21 -9.52 8.48
N GLN A 157 -14.07 -10.41 9.01
CA GLN A 157 -14.53 -10.31 10.39
C GLN A 157 -13.36 -10.39 11.40
N LYS A 158 -12.41 -11.32 11.19
CA LYS A 158 -11.21 -11.45 12.05
C LYS A 158 -10.29 -10.21 11.99
N ILE A 159 -10.27 -9.51 10.86
CA ILE A 159 -9.48 -8.30 10.67
C ILE A 159 -10.09 -7.12 11.42
N LEU A 160 -11.42 -7.03 11.45
CA LEU A 160 -12.17 -5.91 12.03
C LEU A 160 -12.29 -5.98 13.57
N TYR A 161 -12.19 -7.16 14.15
CA TYR A 161 -12.36 -7.43 15.59
C TYR A 161 -11.14 -8.12 16.20
#